data_62cafca5d0d34f0a807be74e6f5a5aa6
#
_entry.id   62cafca5d0d34f0a807be74e6f5a5aa6
#
_cell.length_a   1.000
_cell.length_b   1.000
_cell.length_c   1.000
_cell.angle_alpha   90.00
_cell.angle_beta   90.00
_cell.angle_gamma   90.00
#
_symmetry.space_group_name_H-M   'P 1'
#
loop_
_entity.id
_entity.type
_entity.pdbx_description
1 polymer ?
#
loop_
_entity_poly.entity_id
_entity_poly.type
_entity_poly.pdbx_seq_one_letter_code
_entity_poly.pdbx_strand_id
1 'polypeptide(L)'
;VLKLRSMRDGPGDDAARLTRFGRALRASALDELPQLWNVLRGEMSLVGPRPLPMAYLQLYSDRQRARLRLRPGLCGLAQAAGRNAVPWPLRLRLDAAYALRLSLGLDLRIMLACAVLVVSGRGVTAKGHATMPALSGRQISPPEAPPAQG
;
A
#
# COMPACT_ATOMS: atom_id res chain seq x y z
N VAL A 1 9.51 -8.93 4.85
CA VAL A 1 9.82 -7.89 3.86
C VAL A 1 10.86 -6.95 4.45
N LEU A 2 11.98 -6.77 3.75
CA LEU A 2 13.08 -5.92 4.18
C LEU A 2 12.74 -4.44 3.94
N LYS A 3 13.13 -3.57 4.88
CA LYS A 3 12.89 -2.12 4.78
C LYS A 3 13.88 -1.35 5.64
N LEU A 4 14.34 -0.18 5.15
CA LEU A 4 15.15 0.72 5.98
C LEU A 4 14.28 1.40 7.03
N ARG A 5 14.84 1.57 8.22
CA ARG A 5 14.18 2.23 9.32
C ARG A 5 14.10 3.73 9.07
N SER A 6 12.90 4.28 9.04
CA SER A 6 12.63 5.70 8.83
C SER A 6 12.06 6.41 10.08
N MET A 7 11.77 5.66 11.14
CA MET A 7 11.22 6.15 12.40
C MET A 7 12.13 5.83 13.58
N ARG A 8 12.07 6.64 14.63
CA ARG A 8 12.67 6.33 15.92
C ARG A 8 11.88 5.22 16.63
N ASP A 9 12.57 4.42 17.44
CA ASP A 9 11.91 3.50 18.38
C ASP A 9 11.38 4.31 19.56
N GLY A 10 10.31 3.80 20.19
CA GLY A 10 9.75 4.40 21.39
C GLY A 10 8.24 4.63 21.31
N PRO A 11 7.64 5.09 22.42
CA PRO A 11 6.24 5.43 22.48
C PRO A 11 5.95 6.70 21.66
N GLY A 12 4.70 6.86 21.24
CA GLY A 12 4.24 8.02 20.49
C GLY A 12 3.61 7.64 19.15
N ASP A 13 2.95 8.60 18.55
CA ASP A 13 2.35 8.44 17.23
C ASP A 13 3.41 8.43 16.12
N ASP A 14 3.02 8.00 14.95
CA ASP A 14 3.89 7.93 13.78
C ASP A 14 4.45 9.30 13.37
N ALA A 15 3.73 10.39 13.64
CA ALA A 15 4.18 11.73 13.30
C ALA A 15 5.36 12.18 14.19
N ALA A 16 5.28 11.89 15.50
CA ALA A 16 6.33 12.20 16.46
C ALA A 16 7.59 11.35 16.25
N ARG A 17 7.43 10.09 15.82
CA ARG A 17 8.53 9.15 15.58
C ARG A 17 9.23 9.34 14.24
N LEU A 18 8.56 9.97 13.26
CA LEU A 18 9.09 10.15 11.90
C LEU A 18 10.14 11.26 11.86
N THR A 19 11.40 10.89 11.64
CA THR A 19 12.52 11.85 11.55
C THR A 19 12.48 12.64 10.24
N ARG A 20 13.20 13.79 10.19
CA ARG A 20 13.38 14.56 8.93
C ARG A 20 14.03 13.71 7.84
N PHE A 21 15.07 12.96 8.19
CA PHE A 21 15.71 11.99 7.30
C PHE A 21 14.75 10.89 6.86
N GLY A 22 13.97 10.32 7.80
CA GLY A 22 12.97 9.32 7.50
C GLY A 22 11.87 9.81 6.55
N ARG A 23 11.49 11.09 6.63
CA ARG A 23 10.58 11.71 5.65
C ARG A 23 11.17 11.74 4.24
N ALA A 24 12.43 12.16 4.11
CA ALA A 24 13.12 12.17 2.84
C ALA A 24 13.27 10.77 2.23
N LEU A 25 13.64 9.77 3.06
CA LEU A 25 13.69 8.36 2.67
C LEU A 25 12.34 7.86 2.12
N ARG A 26 11.23 8.15 2.83
CA ARG A 26 9.89 7.74 2.38
C ARG A 26 9.42 8.49 1.14
N ALA A 27 9.76 9.77 1.03
CA ALA A 27 9.42 10.56 -0.15
C ALA A 27 10.09 9.99 -1.41
N SER A 28 11.36 9.64 -1.31
CA SER A 28 12.15 9.04 -2.41
C SER A 28 11.91 7.53 -2.58
N ALA A 29 11.14 6.86 -1.69
CA ALA A 29 10.96 5.42 -1.63
C ALA A 29 12.28 4.61 -1.47
N LEU A 30 13.38 5.26 -1.11
CA LEU A 30 14.67 4.59 -0.87
C LEU A 30 14.63 3.63 0.30
N ASP A 31 13.70 3.84 1.25
CA ASP A 31 13.45 2.93 2.38
C ASP A 31 12.94 1.54 1.91
N GLU A 32 12.43 1.44 0.70
CA GLU A 32 11.92 0.19 0.10
C GLU A 32 12.94 -0.52 -0.80
N LEU A 33 14.10 0.08 -1.11
CA LEU A 33 15.14 -0.55 -1.94
C LEU A 33 15.59 -1.94 -1.45
N PRO A 34 15.72 -2.22 -0.13
CA PRO A 34 16.06 -3.55 0.33
C PRO A 34 15.05 -4.64 -0.08
N GLN A 35 13.81 -4.27 -0.47
CA GLN A 35 12.83 -5.23 -0.98
C GLN A 35 13.22 -5.81 -2.35
N LEU A 36 14.12 -5.16 -3.11
CA LEU A 36 14.68 -5.74 -4.32
C LEU A 36 15.39 -7.08 -4.02
N TRP A 37 16.00 -7.21 -2.85
CA TRP A 37 16.54 -8.49 -2.40
C TRP A 37 15.45 -9.55 -2.21
N ASN A 38 14.29 -9.18 -1.66
CA ASN A 38 13.15 -10.10 -1.58
C ASN A 38 12.63 -10.49 -2.98
N VAL A 39 12.70 -9.57 -3.97
CA VAL A 39 12.34 -9.87 -5.36
C VAL A 39 13.32 -10.88 -5.97
N LEU A 40 14.63 -10.67 -5.80
CA LEU A 40 15.67 -11.59 -6.29
C LEU A 40 15.54 -12.99 -5.66
N ARG A 41 15.11 -13.07 -4.40
CA ARG A 41 14.86 -14.35 -3.71
C ARG A 41 13.52 -15.00 -4.10
N GLY A 42 12.70 -14.33 -4.93
CA GLY A 42 11.40 -14.84 -5.33
C GLY A 42 10.32 -14.73 -4.25
N GLU A 43 10.58 -14.04 -3.14
CA GLU A 43 9.62 -13.79 -2.05
C GLU A 43 8.63 -12.69 -2.41
N MET A 44 9.03 -11.78 -3.31
CA MET A 44 8.23 -10.68 -3.85
C MET A 44 8.31 -10.62 -5.37
N SER A 45 7.41 -9.84 -5.97
CA SER A 45 7.45 -9.46 -7.38
C SER A 45 7.76 -7.96 -7.51
N LEU A 46 8.20 -7.51 -8.68
CA LEU A 46 8.31 -6.08 -8.98
C LEU A 46 6.93 -5.43 -8.96
N VAL A 47 5.91 -6.09 -9.53
CA VAL A 47 4.54 -5.60 -9.55
C VAL A 47 3.62 -6.59 -8.84
N GLY A 48 2.77 -6.10 -7.95
CA GLY A 48 1.84 -6.92 -7.18
C GLY A 48 1.15 -6.13 -6.07
N PRO A 49 0.20 -6.75 -5.36
CA PRO A 49 -0.44 -6.15 -4.20
C PRO A 49 0.59 -5.84 -3.11
N ARG A 50 0.49 -4.66 -2.48
CA ARG A 50 1.41 -4.28 -1.40
C ARG A 50 1.32 -5.28 -0.24
N PRO A 51 2.46 -5.74 0.34
CA PRO A 51 2.44 -6.59 1.53
C PRO A 51 1.81 -5.84 2.70
N LEU A 52 0.87 -6.49 3.39
CA LEU A 52 0.16 -5.95 4.55
C LEU A 52 0.34 -6.88 5.75
N PRO A 53 0.20 -6.37 6.99
CA PRO A 53 0.29 -7.18 8.20
C PRO A 53 -0.67 -8.38 8.17
N MET A 54 -0.21 -9.53 8.67
CA MET A 54 -1.02 -10.76 8.74
C MET A 54 -2.30 -10.59 9.55
N ALA A 55 -2.31 -9.70 10.54
CA ALA A 55 -3.49 -9.35 11.33
C ALA A 55 -4.67 -8.85 10.48
N TYR A 56 -4.41 -8.33 9.27
CA TYR A 56 -5.46 -7.85 8.38
C TYR A 56 -6.18 -8.98 7.60
N LEU A 57 -5.67 -10.20 7.61
CA LEU A 57 -6.27 -11.34 6.88
C LEU A 57 -7.72 -11.62 7.30
N GLN A 58 -8.03 -11.45 8.58
CA GLN A 58 -9.38 -11.65 9.13
C GLN A 58 -10.37 -10.57 8.70
N LEU A 59 -9.87 -9.43 8.24
CA LEU A 59 -10.69 -8.28 7.85
C LEU A 59 -11.06 -8.30 6.35
N TYR A 60 -10.46 -9.19 5.54
CA TYR A 60 -10.71 -9.21 4.11
C TYR A 60 -11.99 -9.95 3.75
N SER A 61 -12.80 -9.33 2.88
CA SER A 61 -13.88 -10.04 2.18
C SER A 61 -13.31 -11.08 1.20
N ASP A 62 -14.15 -12.03 0.74
CA ASP A 62 -13.74 -13.07 -0.21
C ASP A 62 -13.15 -12.48 -1.50
N ARG A 63 -13.73 -11.39 -2.00
CA ARG A 63 -13.18 -10.65 -3.16
C ARG A 63 -11.80 -10.07 -2.90
N GLN A 64 -11.59 -9.52 -1.71
CA GLN A 64 -10.30 -8.92 -1.33
C GLN A 64 -9.22 -9.98 -1.09
N ARG A 65 -9.61 -11.21 -0.73
CA ARG A 65 -8.69 -12.36 -0.61
C ARG A 65 -8.03 -12.74 -1.95
N ALA A 66 -8.59 -12.34 -3.10
CA ALA A 66 -7.98 -12.58 -4.41
C ALA A 66 -6.55 -12.02 -4.49
N ARG A 67 -6.25 -10.91 -3.79
CA ARG A 67 -4.90 -10.33 -3.69
C ARG A 67 -3.85 -11.28 -3.11
N LEU A 68 -4.26 -12.26 -2.30
CA LEU A 68 -3.37 -13.23 -1.65
C LEU A 68 -2.91 -14.35 -2.59
N ARG A 69 -3.50 -14.46 -3.78
CA ARG A 69 -3.09 -15.43 -4.82
C ARG A 69 -1.79 -15.03 -5.51
N LEU A 70 -1.37 -13.78 -5.34
CA LEU A 70 -0.19 -13.22 -5.97
C LEU A 70 0.91 -12.99 -4.93
N ARG A 71 2.16 -13.04 -5.40
CA ARG A 71 3.29 -12.55 -4.61
C ARG A 71 3.10 -11.06 -4.35
N PRO A 72 3.43 -10.57 -3.15
CA PRO A 72 3.40 -9.14 -2.88
C PRO A 72 4.38 -8.41 -3.79
N GLY A 73 4.00 -7.20 -4.23
CA GLY A 73 4.80 -6.39 -5.13
C GLY A 73 5.50 -5.21 -4.47
N LEU A 74 6.62 -4.79 -5.05
CA LEU A 74 7.28 -3.53 -4.74
C LEU A 74 6.41 -2.35 -5.23
N CYS A 75 5.90 -2.44 -6.45
CA CYS A 75 4.91 -1.54 -7.05
C CYS A 75 3.55 -2.23 -7.11
N GLY A 76 2.46 -1.50 -6.89
CA GLY A 76 1.12 -2.05 -6.99
C GLY A 76 0.12 -1.06 -7.57
N LEU A 77 -1.00 -1.56 -8.10
CA LEU A 77 -2.05 -0.72 -8.70
C LEU A 77 -2.60 0.32 -7.71
N ALA A 78 -2.77 -0.07 -6.45
CA ALA A 78 -3.18 0.87 -5.39
C ALA A 78 -2.12 1.95 -5.11
N GLN A 79 -0.83 1.61 -5.20
CA GLN A 79 0.25 2.58 -5.04
C GLN A 79 0.30 3.54 -6.23
N ALA A 80 0.17 3.02 -7.46
CA ALA A 80 0.10 3.81 -8.69
C ALA A 80 -1.09 4.79 -8.70
N ALA A 81 -2.19 4.44 -8.01
CA ALA A 81 -3.38 5.30 -7.90
C ALA A 81 -3.22 6.48 -6.91
N GLY A 82 -2.13 6.52 -6.11
CA GLY A 82 -1.90 7.65 -5.20
C GLY A 82 -1.24 7.29 -3.87
N ARG A 83 -0.56 6.16 -3.77
CA ARG A 83 0.20 5.73 -2.56
C ARG A 83 -0.68 5.80 -1.29
N ASN A 84 -0.24 6.54 -0.25
CA ASN A 84 -0.95 6.65 1.03
C ASN A 84 -2.21 7.53 0.98
N ALA A 85 -2.42 8.30 -0.08
CA ALA A 85 -3.65 9.08 -0.26
C ALA A 85 -4.86 8.22 -0.65
N VAL A 86 -4.65 6.98 -1.10
CA VAL A 86 -5.73 6.05 -1.49
C VAL A 86 -6.38 5.44 -0.25
N PRO A 87 -7.70 5.60 -0.02
CA PRO A 87 -8.38 5.03 1.14
C PRO A 87 -8.44 3.49 1.08
N TRP A 88 -8.53 2.84 2.25
CA TRP A 88 -8.48 1.38 2.38
C TRP A 88 -9.46 0.62 1.48
N PRO A 89 -10.75 0.99 1.40
CA PRO A 89 -11.68 0.24 0.54
C PRO A 89 -11.27 0.23 -0.92
N LEU A 90 -10.83 1.39 -1.44
CA LEU A 90 -10.37 1.50 -2.83
C LEU A 90 -9.06 0.76 -3.04
N ARG A 91 -8.12 0.84 -2.09
CA ARG A 91 -6.83 0.14 -2.15
C ARG A 91 -7.03 -1.38 -2.28
N LEU A 92 -7.86 -1.97 -1.40
CA LEU A 92 -8.15 -3.41 -1.44
C LEU A 92 -8.90 -3.83 -2.71
N ARG A 93 -9.79 -2.97 -3.23
CA ARG A 93 -10.47 -3.20 -4.52
C ARG A 93 -9.48 -3.18 -5.69
N LEU A 94 -8.56 -2.23 -5.72
CA LEU A 94 -7.54 -2.13 -6.78
C LEU A 94 -6.59 -3.33 -6.75
N ASP A 95 -6.16 -3.76 -5.57
CA ASP A 95 -5.32 -4.95 -5.42
C ASP A 95 -6.05 -6.23 -5.90
N ALA A 96 -7.33 -6.37 -5.58
CA ALA A 96 -8.15 -7.49 -6.06
C ALA A 96 -8.38 -7.41 -7.57
N ALA A 97 -8.63 -6.22 -8.12
CA ALA A 97 -8.82 -6.02 -9.56
C ALA A 97 -7.53 -6.34 -10.34
N TYR A 98 -6.37 -5.97 -9.82
CA TYR A 98 -5.09 -6.33 -10.40
C TYR A 98 -4.92 -7.85 -10.46
N ALA A 99 -5.26 -8.57 -9.38
CA ALA A 99 -5.17 -10.03 -9.34
C ALA A 99 -6.00 -10.75 -10.41
N LEU A 100 -7.06 -10.10 -10.92
CA LEU A 100 -7.94 -10.63 -11.96
C LEU A 100 -7.55 -10.21 -13.38
N ARG A 101 -6.63 -9.25 -13.55
CA ARG A 101 -6.31 -8.62 -14.84
C ARG A 101 -4.80 -8.55 -15.12
N LEU A 102 -4.08 -9.56 -14.69
CA LEU A 102 -2.63 -9.63 -14.88
C LEU A 102 -2.25 -9.52 -16.37
N SER A 103 -1.38 -8.57 -16.69
CA SER A 103 -0.77 -8.47 -18.00
C SER A 103 0.53 -7.66 -17.92
N LEU A 104 1.50 -7.98 -18.76
CA LEU A 104 2.76 -7.25 -18.86
C LEU A 104 2.54 -5.76 -19.15
N GLY A 105 1.57 -5.43 -20.01
CA GLY A 105 1.24 -4.04 -20.32
C GLY A 105 0.71 -3.27 -19.10
N LEU A 106 -0.08 -3.92 -18.24
CA LEU A 106 -0.55 -3.34 -16.99
C LEU A 106 0.62 -3.14 -16.01
N ASP A 107 1.50 -4.13 -15.90
CA ASP A 107 2.67 -4.05 -15.02
C ASP A 107 3.59 -2.89 -15.39
N LEU A 108 3.90 -2.72 -16.66
CA LEU A 108 4.71 -1.59 -17.15
C LEU A 108 4.05 -0.23 -16.84
N ARG A 109 2.73 -0.12 -17.02
CA ARG A 109 1.97 1.10 -16.66
C ARG A 109 2.03 1.38 -15.15
N ILE A 110 1.88 0.36 -14.31
CA ILE A 110 1.97 0.48 -12.85
C ILE A 110 3.38 0.95 -12.45
N MET A 111 4.43 0.34 -13.00
CA MET A 111 5.81 0.71 -12.71
C MET A 111 6.09 2.17 -13.09
N LEU A 112 5.67 2.59 -14.29
CA LEU A 112 5.83 3.96 -14.75
C LEU A 112 5.07 4.95 -13.83
N ALA A 113 3.81 4.65 -13.50
CA ALA A 113 3.02 5.50 -12.62
C ALA A 113 3.64 5.60 -11.22
N CYS A 114 4.14 4.50 -10.65
CA CYS A 114 4.85 4.51 -9.37
C CYS A 114 6.14 5.36 -9.45
N ALA A 115 6.92 5.24 -10.51
CA ALA A 115 8.12 6.04 -10.72
C ALA A 115 7.79 7.54 -10.79
N VAL A 116 6.75 7.93 -11.55
CA VAL A 116 6.28 9.32 -11.63
C VAL A 116 5.84 9.84 -10.25
N LEU A 117 5.13 9.05 -9.47
CA LEU A 117 4.71 9.44 -8.11
C LEU A 117 5.90 9.60 -7.15
N VAL A 118 6.91 8.76 -7.26
CA VAL A 118 8.15 8.88 -6.47
C VAL A 118 8.87 10.17 -6.81
N VAL A 119 9.11 10.43 -8.11
CA VAL A 119 9.80 11.65 -8.58
C VAL A 119 9.02 12.92 -8.23
N SER A 120 7.68 12.89 -8.33
CA SER A 120 6.82 14.04 -7.98
C SER A 120 6.64 14.24 -6.48
N GLY A 121 7.07 13.31 -5.61
CA GLY A 121 6.89 13.36 -4.17
C GLY A 121 5.42 13.30 -3.70
N ARG A 122 4.49 12.93 -4.59
CA ARG A 122 3.05 12.91 -4.28
C ARG A 122 2.65 11.65 -3.50
N GLY A 123 1.62 11.76 -2.67
CA GLY A 123 0.99 10.64 -1.98
C GLY A 123 1.84 10.00 -0.87
N VAL A 124 2.86 10.68 -0.36
CA VAL A 124 3.73 10.16 0.72
C VAL A 124 2.96 10.05 2.03
N THR A 125 2.06 11.00 2.30
CA THR A 125 1.23 11.06 3.51
C THR A 125 -0.24 10.85 3.17
N ALA A 126 -1.02 10.29 4.11
CA ALA A 126 -2.48 10.29 4.05
C ALA A 126 -3.01 11.63 4.58
N LYS A 127 -4.22 12.04 4.15
CA LYS A 127 -4.84 13.27 4.68
C LYS A 127 -4.95 13.20 6.21
N GLY A 128 -4.36 14.16 6.91
CA GLY A 128 -4.39 14.25 8.38
C GLY A 128 -3.51 13.25 9.13
N HIS A 129 -2.71 12.43 8.43
CA HIS A 129 -1.85 11.44 9.07
C HIS A 129 -0.44 11.44 8.46
N ALA A 130 0.58 11.26 9.29
CA ALA A 130 1.97 11.12 8.82
C ALA A 130 2.19 9.82 8.05
N THR A 131 1.37 8.80 8.32
CA THR A 131 1.33 7.51 7.65
C THR A 131 -0.11 7.09 7.40
N MET A 132 -0.33 5.99 6.67
CA MET A 132 -1.66 5.42 6.51
C MET A 132 -2.16 4.89 7.87
N PRO A 133 -3.38 5.27 8.33
CA PRO A 133 -3.95 4.70 9.55
C PRO A 133 -4.13 3.18 9.41
N ALA A 134 -4.11 2.47 10.55
CA ALA A 134 -4.32 1.03 10.56
C ALA A 134 -5.68 0.66 9.95
N LEU A 135 -5.71 -0.49 9.24
CA LEU A 135 -6.96 -1.03 8.72
C LEU A 135 -7.85 -1.50 9.87
N SER A 136 -9.10 -1.05 9.88
CA SER A 136 -10.12 -1.49 10.85
C SER A 136 -11.35 -2.06 10.12
N GLY A 137 -12.11 -2.93 10.79
CA GLY A 137 -13.33 -3.54 10.22
C GLY A 137 -14.34 -2.50 9.73
N ARG A 138 -14.44 -1.34 10.41
CA ARG A 138 -15.32 -0.22 10.03
C ARG A 138 -14.97 0.40 8.66
N GLN A 139 -13.73 0.27 8.21
CA GLN A 139 -13.25 0.83 6.92
C GLN A 139 -13.47 -0.11 5.72
N ILE A 140 -13.85 -1.36 5.97
CA ILE A 140 -14.02 -2.39 4.94
C ILE A 140 -15.48 -2.64 4.62
N SER A 141 -16.37 -2.39 5.56
CA SER A 141 -17.81 -2.48 5.35
C SER A 141 -18.23 -1.49 4.25
N PRO A 142 -19.05 -1.90 3.27
CA PRO A 142 -19.68 -0.93 2.37
C PRO A 142 -20.41 0.12 3.22
N PRO A 143 -20.51 1.37 2.76
CA PRO A 143 -21.34 2.35 3.45
C PRO A 143 -22.72 1.72 3.65
N GLU A 144 -23.17 1.72 4.89
CA GLU A 144 -24.50 1.27 5.26
C GLU A 144 -25.51 1.99 4.35
N ALA A 145 -26.35 1.23 3.67
CA ALA A 145 -27.37 1.83 2.83
C ALA A 145 -28.19 2.78 3.71
N PRO A 146 -28.53 4.01 3.23
CA PRO A 146 -29.35 4.91 4.00
C PRO A 146 -30.65 4.18 4.42
N PRO A 147 -31.13 4.39 5.66
CA PRO A 147 -32.36 3.77 6.11
C PRO A 147 -33.45 4.06 5.10
N ALA A 148 -34.16 3.02 4.67
CA ALA A 148 -35.31 3.15 3.79
C ALA A 148 -36.28 4.15 4.46
N GLN A 149 -36.46 5.29 3.81
CA GLN A 149 -37.47 6.25 4.24
C GLN A 149 -38.82 5.61 3.96
N GLY A 150 -39.48 5.14 5.06
CA GLY A 150 -40.84 4.68 5.03
C GLY A 150 -41.82 5.85 4.99
#